data_f6d5ce50d73eabe3d4a7f58b3d9d9b5a
#
_entry.id   f6d5ce50d73eabe3d4a7f58b3d9d9b5a
#
_cell.length_a   1.000
_cell.length_b   1.000
_cell.length_c   1.000
_cell.angle_alpha   90.00
_cell.angle_beta   90.00
_cell.angle_gamma   90.00
#
_symmetry.space_group_name_H-M   'P 1'
#
loop_
_entity.id
_entity.type
_entity.pdbx_description
1 polymer ?
#
loop_
_entity_poly.entity_id
_entity_poly.type
_entity_poly.pdbx_seq_one_letter_code
_entity_poly.pdbx_strand_id
1 'polypeptide(L)'
;MPAKYILSKTLDAGVTYEAESDKAYVIRRVGTNSTTPATFSVAGVNCLTIIDKLARIKPSAYDPYGPVDLGPLFIVVPPSKKFGFTGASGSKMLIEGEIVELAPGEVLTPDLLGRYSEQGKHYLSVLSGSFSKGTGTAWPADEENTVIDFTAPAGEKHVISRSVYGDIANLAAAHVPGDWSLRFYKQGAPLDILAVSMGDPGIDLWNMHYVYDTAVYHTLFSLENMPIVLDPGRRLTIKARNVSGASKSPATGTSITVTVHLLDEVTLLS
;
A
#
# COMPACT_ATOMS: atom_id res chain seq x y z
N MET A 1 -23.41 -16.74 22.99
CA MET A 1 -22.48 -15.95 22.13
C MET A 1 -21.34 -16.88 21.74
N PRO A 2 -20.95 -16.95 20.48
CA PRO A 2 -19.81 -17.77 20.07
C PRO A 2 -18.56 -17.37 20.85
N ALA A 3 -17.72 -18.36 21.19
CA ALA A 3 -16.47 -18.08 21.85
C ALA A 3 -15.53 -17.35 20.86
N LYS A 4 -14.79 -16.36 21.37
CA LYS A 4 -13.82 -15.57 20.58
C LYS A 4 -12.43 -15.72 21.16
N TYR A 5 -11.47 -15.90 20.26
CA TYR A 5 -10.04 -16.02 20.59
C TYR A 5 -9.23 -15.04 19.73
N ILE A 6 -8.03 -14.74 20.16
CA ILE A 6 -7.10 -13.90 19.39
C ILE A 6 -6.57 -14.71 18.21
N LEU A 7 -6.64 -14.16 17.01
CA LEU A 7 -5.95 -14.64 15.83
C LEU A 7 -4.63 -13.87 15.68
N SER A 8 -3.52 -14.60 15.66
CA SER A 8 -2.23 -14.08 15.20
C SER A 8 -1.49 -15.24 14.54
N LYS A 9 -1.37 -15.19 13.23
CA LYS A 9 -0.82 -16.29 12.43
C LYS A 9 0.07 -15.77 11.31
N THR A 10 1.23 -16.39 11.16
CA THR A 10 2.11 -16.14 10.02
C THR A 10 1.89 -17.21 8.97
N LEU A 11 1.69 -16.79 7.73
CA LEU A 11 1.50 -17.62 6.55
C LEU A 11 2.77 -17.60 5.69
N ASP A 12 3.00 -18.67 4.94
CA ASP A 12 4.06 -18.76 3.95
C ASP A 12 3.50 -18.56 2.53
N ALA A 13 4.24 -17.86 1.67
CA ALA A 13 3.84 -17.61 0.30
C ALA A 13 3.66 -18.91 -0.49
N GLY A 14 2.56 -19.01 -1.23
CA GLY A 14 2.22 -20.16 -2.05
C GLY A 14 1.67 -21.37 -1.27
N VAL A 15 1.55 -21.27 0.06
CA VAL A 15 0.95 -22.32 0.88
C VAL A 15 -0.55 -22.07 1.04
N THR A 16 -1.33 -23.10 0.84
CA THR A 16 -2.78 -23.08 1.09
C THR A 16 -3.07 -23.63 2.47
N TYR A 17 -3.80 -22.85 3.25
CA TYR A 17 -4.33 -23.20 4.57
C TYR A 17 -5.82 -23.42 4.49
N GLU A 18 -6.39 -24.10 5.50
CA GLU A 18 -7.84 -24.30 5.63
C GLU A 18 -8.26 -23.92 7.05
N ALA A 19 -9.37 -23.22 7.15
CA ALA A 19 -9.97 -22.94 8.46
C ALA A 19 -10.60 -24.21 9.04
N GLU A 20 -10.53 -24.37 10.35
CA GLU A 20 -11.16 -25.50 11.04
C GLU A 20 -12.68 -25.51 10.80
N SER A 21 -13.30 -26.69 10.88
CA SER A 21 -14.70 -26.87 10.48
C SER A 21 -15.72 -26.14 11.36
N ASP A 22 -15.30 -25.74 12.56
CA ASP A 22 -16.09 -25.04 13.56
C ASP A 22 -15.60 -23.60 13.83
N LYS A 23 -14.59 -23.11 13.07
CA LYS A 23 -13.98 -21.80 13.30
C LYS A 23 -14.01 -20.91 12.09
N ALA A 24 -14.44 -19.67 12.28
CA ALA A 24 -14.26 -18.59 11.31
C ALA A 24 -13.12 -17.66 11.76
N TYR A 25 -12.31 -17.18 10.80
CA TYR A 25 -11.29 -16.18 11.09
C TYR A 25 -11.74 -14.81 10.60
N VAL A 26 -11.68 -13.82 11.47
CA VAL A 26 -11.97 -12.42 11.16
C VAL A 26 -10.66 -11.67 11.20
N ILE A 27 -10.09 -11.40 10.03
CA ILE A 27 -8.78 -10.79 9.86
C ILE A 27 -8.96 -9.28 9.81
N ARG A 28 -8.36 -8.57 10.77
CA ARG A 28 -8.49 -7.11 10.90
C ARG A 28 -7.20 -6.38 10.55
N ARG A 29 -6.04 -7.02 10.71
CA ARG A 29 -4.74 -6.42 10.40
C ARG A 29 -3.89 -7.41 9.62
N VAL A 30 -3.14 -6.89 8.66
CA VAL A 30 -2.28 -7.68 7.79
C VAL A 30 -0.95 -6.98 7.58
N GLY A 31 0.14 -7.74 7.63
CA GLY A 31 1.49 -7.29 7.31
C GLY A 31 2.22 -8.31 6.46
N THR A 32 3.19 -7.87 5.67
CA THR A 32 4.02 -8.74 4.85
C THR A 32 5.48 -8.30 4.86
N ASN A 33 6.39 -9.21 4.54
CA ASN A 33 7.77 -8.89 4.17
C ASN A 33 8.01 -9.09 2.67
N SER A 34 6.96 -9.23 1.88
CA SER A 34 7.07 -9.35 0.43
C SER A 34 7.46 -8.01 -0.19
N THR A 35 8.58 -7.98 -0.92
CA THR A 35 9.06 -6.82 -1.67
C THR A 35 8.35 -6.62 -3.00
N THR A 36 7.51 -7.58 -3.39
CA THR A 36 6.58 -7.49 -4.52
C THR A 36 5.15 -7.57 -4.01
N PRO A 37 4.14 -7.09 -4.76
CA PRO A 37 2.75 -7.18 -4.35
C PRO A 37 2.37 -8.60 -3.90
N ALA A 38 1.86 -8.72 -2.70
CA ALA A 38 1.40 -9.97 -2.09
C ALA A 38 -0.12 -9.97 -2.03
N THR A 39 -0.76 -10.95 -2.69
CA THR A 39 -2.21 -11.05 -2.79
C THR A 39 -2.74 -12.15 -1.88
N PHE A 40 -3.60 -11.79 -0.93
CA PHE A 40 -4.30 -12.71 -0.05
C PHE A 40 -5.66 -13.09 -0.63
N SER A 41 -5.98 -14.37 -0.61
CA SER A 41 -7.23 -14.89 -1.14
C SER A 41 -7.94 -15.83 -0.17
N VAL A 42 -9.27 -15.85 -0.25
CA VAL A 42 -10.17 -16.75 0.48
C VAL A 42 -11.08 -17.45 -0.52
N ALA A 43 -11.12 -18.77 -0.50
CA ALA A 43 -11.89 -19.60 -1.43
C ALA A 43 -11.66 -19.22 -2.91
N GLY A 44 -10.44 -18.79 -3.27
CA GLY A 44 -10.08 -18.37 -4.62
C GLY A 44 -10.43 -16.92 -4.97
N VAL A 45 -11.08 -16.18 -4.07
CA VAL A 45 -11.39 -14.76 -4.26
C VAL A 45 -10.24 -13.91 -3.70
N ASN A 46 -9.71 -13.00 -4.49
CA ASN A 46 -8.70 -12.04 -4.04
C ASN A 46 -9.36 -11.00 -3.13
N CYS A 47 -8.87 -10.90 -1.90
CA CYS A 47 -9.45 -10.03 -0.87
C CYS A 47 -8.57 -8.83 -0.53
N LEU A 48 -7.28 -8.91 -0.83
CA LEU A 48 -6.29 -7.90 -0.44
C LEU A 48 -5.03 -8.07 -1.28
N THR A 49 -4.43 -6.96 -1.70
CA THR A 49 -3.04 -6.92 -2.19
C THR A 49 -2.26 -5.87 -1.40
N ILE A 50 -1.11 -6.24 -0.87
CA ILE A 50 -0.21 -5.36 -0.09
C ILE A 50 1.25 -5.61 -0.44
N ILE A 51 2.12 -4.69 -0.02
CA ILE A 51 3.59 -4.77 -0.14
C ILE A 51 4.24 -4.36 1.18
N ASP A 52 5.45 -4.84 1.44
CA ASP A 52 6.18 -4.56 2.69
C ASP A 52 6.40 -3.06 2.96
N LYS A 53 6.48 -2.25 1.91
CA LYS A 53 6.63 -0.79 2.01
C LYS A 53 5.39 -0.06 2.54
N LEU A 54 4.22 -0.70 2.53
CA LEU A 54 2.95 -0.14 3.02
C LEU A 54 2.40 -0.88 4.24
N ALA A 55 2.80 -2.15 4.45
CA ALA A 55 2.25 -2.99 5.50
C ALA A 55 3.28 -4.05 5.94
N ARG A 56 4.12 -3.73 6.90
CA ARG A 56 5.18 -4.63 7.38
C ARG A 56 4.67 -5.64 8.42
N ILE A 57 5.28 -6.83 8.44
CA ILE A 57 5.06 -7.79 9.52
C ILE A 57 5.57 -7.23 10.84
N LYS A 58 6.77 -6.66 10.83
CA LYS A 58 7.45 -6.16 12.02
C LYS A 58 8.06 -4.80 11.72
N PRO A 59 7.75 -3.78 12.52
CA PRO A 59 8.44 -2.51 12.44
C PRO A 59 9.96 -2.69 12.63
N SER A 60 10.73 -1.86 11.93
CA SER A 60 12.18 -1.78 12.11
C SER A 60 12.58 -0.34 12.39
N ALA A 61 13.81 -0.13 12.83
CA ALA A 61 14.32 1.23 13.02
C ALA A 61 14.31 2.05 11.71
N TYR A 62 14.32 1.36 10.59
CA TYR A 62 14.33 1.98 9.26
C TYR A 62 12.94 2.13 8.64
N ASP A 63 11.99 1.28 9.05
CA ASP A 63 10.62 1.28 8.57
C ASP A 63 9.69 1.02 9.76
N PRO A 64 9.31 2.05 10.52
CA PRO A 64 8.62 1.90 11.81
C PRO A 64 7.15 1.51 11.69
N TYR A 65 6.56 1.55 10.50
CA TYR A 65 5.17 1.14 10.29
C TYR A 65 5.03 -0.39 10.31
N GLY A 66 3.97 -0.82 10.93
CA GLY A 66 3.62 -2.24 11.11
C GLY A 66 2.51 -2.72 10.17
N PRO A 67 1.82 -3.78 10.58
CA PRO A 67 0.64 -4.27 9.88
C PRO A 67 -0.42 -3.19 9.68
N VAL A 68 -1.03 -3.17 8.49
CA VAL A 68 -2.11 -2.24 8.17
C VAL A 68 -3.41 -2.71 8.81
N ASP A 69 -4.17 -1.78 9.39
CA ASP A 69 -5.55 -2.01 9.83
C ASP A 69 -6.49 -1.94 8.62
N LEU A 70 -7.28 -3.00 8.43
CA LEU A 70 -8.20 -3.10 7.31
C LEU A 70 -9.48 -2.28 7.54
N GLY A 71 -9.79 -1.92 8.79
CA GLY A 71 -11.00 -1.19 9.14
C GLY A 71 -12.26 -1.91 8.65
N PRO A 72 -13.13 -1.24 7.86
CA PRO A 72 -14.36 -1.85 7.32
C PRO A 72 -14.09 -2.93 6.27
N LEU A 73 -12.87 -2.98 5.72
CA LEU A 73 -12.46 -3.98 4.73
C LEU A 73 -11.89 -5.25 5.36
N PHE A 74 -12.15 -5.50 6.65
CA PHE A 74 -11.74 -6.75 7.32
C PHE A 74 -12.15 -7.98 6.52
N ILE A 75 -11.34 -9.04 6.59
CA ILE A 75 -11.54 -10.26 5.79
C ILE A 75 -12.13 -11.36 6.67
N VAL A 76 -13.10 -12.07 6.15
CA VAL A 76 -13.71 -13.23 6.81
C VAL A 76 -13.30 -14.50 6.08
N VAL A 77 -12.75 -15.46 6.82
CA VAL A 77 -12.52 -16.83 6.35
C VAL A 77 -13.55 -17.72 7.05
N PRO A 78 -14.61 -18.15 6.38
CA PRO A 78 -15.60 -19.05 6.98
C PRO A 78 -15.01 -20.43 7.31
N PRO A 79 -15.69 -21.22 8.17
CA PRO A 79 -15.30 -22.59 8.46
C PRO A 79 -15.06 -23.43 7.20
N SER A 80 -14.05 -24.28 7.23
CA SER A 80 -13.66 -25.17 6.13
C SER A 80 -13.30 -24.46 4.80
N LYS A 81 -13.11 -23.15 4.80
CA LYS A 81 -12.66 -22.44 3.60
C LYS A 81 -11.15 -22.37 3.53
N LYS A 82 -10.63 -22.57 2.32
CA LYS A 82 -9.21 -22.43 2.00
C LYS A 82 -8.84 -20.97 1.89
N PHE A 83 -7.65 -20.63 2.36
CA PHE A 83 -7.07 -19.30 2.25
C PHE A 83 -5.55 -19.39 2.15
N GLY A 84 -4.93 -18.32 1.71
CA GLY A 84 -3.49 -18.22 1.56
C GLY A 84 -3.10 -16.95 0.84
N PHE A 85 -1.81 -16.80 0.54
CA PHE A 85 -1.37 -15.66 -0.24
C PHE A 85 -0.29 -16.06 -1.26
N THR A 86 -0.19 -15.27 -2.31
CA THR A 86 0.88 -15.30 -3.30
C THR A 86 1.73 -14.03 -3.15
N GLY A 87 3.03 -14.15 -3.36
CA GLY A 87 3.98 -13.03 -3.24
C GLY A 87 5.39 -13.49 -3.62
N ALA A 88 6.41 -12.73 -3.26
CA ALA A 88 7.80 -13.13 -3.48
C ALA A 88 8.08 -14.49 -2.82
N SER A 89 8.91 -15.30 -3.48
CA SER A 89 9.31 -16.61 -2.94
C SER A 89 9.94 -16.46 -1.55
N GLY A 90 9.52 -17.30 -0.61
CA GLY A 90 9.98 -17.27 0.79
C GLY A 90 9.42 -16.10 1.62
N SER A 91 8.57 -15.26 1.05
CA SER A 91 7.91 -14.21 1.82
C SER A 91 6.86 -14.78 2.77
N LYS A 92 6.53 -13.96 3.77
CA LYS A 92 5.56 -14.27 4.82
C LYS A 92 4.51 -13.18 4.91
N MET A 93 3.32 -13.58 5.37
CA MET A 93 2.22 -12.68 5.66
C MET A 93 1.72 -12.94 7.09
N LEU A 94 1.67 -11.89 7.90
CA LEU A 94 1.04 -11.91 9.21
C LEU A 94 -0.43 -11.53 9.05
N ILE A 95 -1.31 -12.32 9.62
CA ILE A 95 -2.73 -12.02 9.78
C ILE A 95 -3.06 -11.95 11.26
N GLU A 96 -3.77 -10.90 11.67
CA GLU A 96 -4.19 -10.67 13.04
C GLU A 96 -5.68 -10.33 13.11
N GLY A 97 -6.33 -10.73 14.21
CA GLY A 97 -7.75 -10.46 14.42
C GLY A 97 -8.39 -11.40 15.43
N GLU A 98 -9.51 -11.99 15.07
CA GLU A 98 -10.32 -12.84 15.95
C GLU A 98 -10.57 -14.21 15.30
N ILE A 99 -10.59 -15.26 16.12
CA ILE A 99 -11.15 -16.56 15.80
C ILE A 99 -12.54 -16.63 16.46
N VAL A 100 -13.57 -16.90 15.68
CA VAL A 100 -14.94 -17.08 16.14
C VAL A 100 -15.25 -18.57 16.08
N GLU A 101 -15.43 -19.21 17.24
CA GLU A 101 -15.80 -20.62 17.33
C GLU A 101 -17.32 -20.73 17.27
N LEU A 102 -17.83 -21.55 16.36
CA LEU A 102 -19.26 -21.77 16.14
C LEU A 102 -19.70 -23.07 16.81
N ALA A 103 -20.80 -23.04 17.55
CA ALA A 103 -21.41 -24.22 18.08
C ALA A 103 -22.03 -25.08 16.93
N PRO A 104 -22.25 -26.39 17.15
CA PRO A 104 -22.92 -27.24 16.17
C PRO A 104 -24.27 -26.65 15.72
N GLY A 105 -24.40 -26.39 14.41
CA GLY A 105 -25.58 -25.75 13.81
C GLY A 105 -25.63 -24.23 13.90
N GLU A 106 -24.66 -23.61 14.52
CA GLU A 106 -24.52 -22.15 14.52
C GLU A 106 -23.97 -21.67 13.17
N VAL A 107 -24.46 -20.55 12.68
CA VAL A 107 -24.02 -19.91 11.44
C VAL A 107 -23.33 -18.59 11.73
N LEU A 108 -22.55 -18.09 10.76
CA LEU A 108 -21.96 -16.77 10.86
C LEU A 108 -23.02 -15.71 11.09
N THR A 109 -22.72 -14.74 11.93
CA THR A 109 -23.58 -13.57 12.15
C THR A 109 -23.79 -12.79 10.84
N PRO A 110 -24.95 -12.12 10.66
CA PRO A 110 -25.26 -11.42 9.40
C PRO A 110 -24.21 -10.42 8.94
N ASP A 111 -23.56 -9.72 9.89
CA ASP A 111 -22.48 -8.77 9.61
C ASP A 111 -21.22 -9.46 9.05
N LEU A 112 -20.83 -10.61 9.60
CA LEU A 112 -19.70 -11.40 9.10
C LEU A 112 -20.05 -12.04 7.75
N LEU A 113 -21.26 -12.57 7.61
CA LEU A 113 -21.72 -13.17 6.36
C LEU A 113 -21.83 -12.12 5.24
N GLY A 114 -22.38 -10.94 5.57
CA GLY A 114 -22.48 -9.81 4.64
C GLY A 114 -21.09 -9.39 4.15
N ARG A 115 -20.14 -9.24 5.07
CA ARG A 115 -18.76 -8.90 4.68
C ARG A 115 -18.11 -9.99 3.81
N TYR A 116 -18.34 -11.26 4.12
CA TYR A 116 -17.82 -12.36 3.29
C TYR A 116 -18.38 -12.33 1.87
N SER A 117 -19.67 -12.02 1.68
CA SER A 117 -20.29 -11.92 0.37
C SER A 117 -19.79 -10.73 -0.47
N GLU A 118 -19.30 -9.69 0.18
CA GLU A 118 -18.73 -8.49 -0.47
C GLU A 118 -17.21 -8.57 -0.71
N GLN A 119 -16.55 -9.62 -0.20
CA GLN A 119 -15.12 -9.84 -0.45
C GLN A 119 -14.86 -9.97 -1.96
N GLY A 120 -13.77 -9.32 -2.42
CA GLY A 120 -13.46 -9.24 -3.85
C GLY A 120 -14.20 -8.13 -4.59
N LYS A 121 -15.32 -7.60 -4.07
CA LYS A 121 -15.96 -6.40 -4.61
C LYS A 121 -15.40 -5.12 -4.01
N HIS A 122 -15.01 -5.18 -2.73
CA HIS A 122 -14.35 -4.09 -2.01
C HIS A 122 -13.09 -4.64 -1.38
N TYR A 123 -11.92 -4.15 -1.78
CA TYR A 123 -10.65 -4.65 -1.28
C TYR A 123 -9.56 -3.58 -1.32
N LEU A 124 -8.51 -3.79 -0.51
CA LEU A 124 -7.29 -3.00 -0.60
C LEU A 124 -6.38 -3.55 -1.70
N SER A 125 -5.78 -2.64 -2.43
CA SER A 125 -4.78 -2.92 -3.46
C SER A 125 -3.58 -1.98 -3.32
N VAL A 126 -2.55 -2.21 -4.12
CA VAL A 126 -1.36 -1.38 -4.20
C VAL A 126 -1.23 -0.83 -5.60
N LEU A 127 -1.22 0.50 -5.70
CA LEU A 127 -0.82 1.19 -6.90
C LEU A 127 0.66 1.55 -6.78
N SER A 128 1.50 1.03 -7.67
CA SER A 128 2.95 1.19 -7.62
C SER A 128 3.50 1.70 -8.94
N GLY A 129 4.56 2.49 -8.86
CA GLY A 129 5.32 2.90 -10.01
C GLY A 129 6.75 3.29 -9.67
N SER A 130 7.60 3.31 -10.67
CA SER A 130 8.97 3.78 -10.55
C SER A 130 9.43 4.47 -11.83
N PHE A 131 10.33 5.41 -11.68
CA PHE A 131 11.05 6.03 -12.77
C PHE A 131 12.54 5.99 -12.48
N SER A 132 13.34 5.57 -13.45
CA SER A 132 14.80 5.61 -13.36
C SER A 132 15.36 6.50 -14.45
N LYS A 133 16.18 7.48 -14.05
CA LYS A 133 16.99 8.27 -14.99
C LYS A 133 18.06 7.36 -15.59
N GLY A 134 18.52 7.65 -16.80
CA GLY A 134 19.57 6.85 -17.44
C GLY A 134 20.85 6.77 -16.56
N THR A 135 21.56 5.65 -16.64
CA THR A 135 22.80 5.42 -15.87
C THR A 135 23.80 6.56 -16.08
N GLY A 136 24.34 7.09 -15.00
CA GLY A 136 25.26 8.24 -15.02
C GLY A 136 24.63 9.57 -15.43
N THR A 137 23.33 9.60 -15.70
CA THR A 137 22.62 10.79 -16.15
C THR A 137 22.11 11.59 -14.97
N ALA A 138 22.50 12.84 -14.86
CA ALA A 138 22.02 13.74 -13.83
C ALA A 138 20.54 14.08 -14.04
N TRP A 139 19.84 14.38 -12.95
CA TRP A 139 18.47 14.89 -12.97
C TRP A 139 18.54 16.42 -12.85
N PRO A 140 18.27 17.16 -13.92
CA PRO A 140 18.33 18.61 -13.92
C PRO A 140 17.42 19.26 -12.86
N ALA A 141 17.75 20.48 -12.47
CA ALA A 141 16.84 21.30 -11.69
C ALA A 141 15.52 21.49 -12.45
N ASP A 142 14.43 21.52 -11.73
CA ASP A 142 13.07 21.72 -12.21
C ASP A 142 12.53 20.66 -13.18
N GLU A 143 13.33 19.66 -13.53
CA GLU A 143 12.84 18.55 -14.36
C GLU A 143 11.86 17.68 -13.60
N GLU A 144 10.74 17.37 -14.27
CA GLU A 144 9.66 16.54 -13.75
C GLU A 144 9.53 15.28 -14.59
N ASN A 145 9.44 14.11 -13.92
CA ASN A 145 9.30 12.81 -14.59
C ASN A 145 8.15 12.01 -14.00
N THR A 146 7.41 11.32 -14.86
CA THR A 146 6.25 10.50 -14.47
C THR A 146 6.73 9.21 -13.78
N VAL A 147 6.23 8.98 -12.56
CA VAL A 147 6.49 7.78 -11.76
C VAL A 147 5.30 6.83 -11.83
N ILE A 148 4.08 7.35 -11.74
CA ILE A 148 2.83 6.59 -11.90
C ILE A 148 2.00 7.27 -12.98
N ASP A 149 1.46 6.46 -13.88
CA ASP A 149 0.44 6.83 -14.84
C ASP A 149 -0.62 5.75 -14.84
N PHE A 150 -1.74 6.02 -14.20
CA PHE A 150 -2.79 5.05 -13.94
C PHE A 150 -4.15 5.60 -14.40
N THR A 151 -4.89 4.78 -15.12
CA THR A 151 -6.29 5.07 -15.47
C THR A 151 -7.17 4.01 -14.82
N ALA A 152 -8.14 4.44 -14.03
CA ALA A 152 -9.09 3.54 -13.39
C ALA A 152 -9.82 2.72 -14.46
N PRO A 153 -9.82 1.38 -14.39
CA PRO A 153 -10.52 0.52 -15.34
C PRO A 153 -12.01 0.80 -15.40
N ALA A 154 -12.65 0.44 -16.52
CA ALA A 154 -14.09 0.45 -16.61
C ALA A 154 -14.68 -0.52 -15.57
N GLY A 155 -15.66 -0.04 -14.79
CA GLY A 155 -16.27 -0.83 -13.72
C GLY A 155 -15.51 -0.82 -12.39
N GLU A 156 -14.43 -0.03 -12.25
CA GLU A 156 -13.72 0.11 -10.99
C GLU A 156 -13.72 1.56 -10.50
N LYS A 157 -13.93 1.72 -9.20
CA LYS A 157 -13.71 2.97 -8.49
C LYS A 157 -12.54 2.80 -7.53
N HIS A 158 -11.62 3.74 -7.55
CA HIS A 158 -10.42 3.74 -6.73
C HIS A 158 -10.44 4.91 -5.74
N VAL A 159 -10.04 4.66 -4.51
CA VAL A 159 -9.94 5.69 -3.46
C VAL A 159 -8.59 5.56 -2.78
N ILE A 160 -7.71 6.53 -3.05
CA ILE A 160 -6.40 6.61 -2.41
C ILE A 160 -6.54 7.58 -1.23
N SER A 161 -6.76 7.03 -0.05
CA SER A 161 -7.02 7.81 1.18
C SER A 161 -5.98 7.56 2.27
N ARG A 162 -5.29 6.43 2.22
CA ARG A 162 -4.46 5.98 3.33
C ARG A 162 -2.99 6.29 3.09
N SER A 163 -2.20 5.27 2.92
CA SER A 163 -0.75 5.34 2.99
C SER A 163 -0.11 5.60 1.63
N VAL A 164 0.78 6.58 1.61
CA VAL A 164 1.67 6.87 0.49
C VAL A 164 3.11 6.66 0.96
N TYR A 165 3.85 5.85 0.22
CA TYR A 165 5.29 5.66 0.36
C TYR A 165 5.99 6.20 -0.87
N GLY A 166 7.04 6.99 -0.68
CA GLY A 166 7.92 7.45 -1.74
C GLY A 166 9.37 7.30 -1.32
N ASP A 167 10.21 6.89 -2.25
CA ASP A 167 11.63 6.69 -2.05
C ASP A 167 12.42 7.21 -3.24
N ILE A 168 13.61 7.73 -2.98
CA ILE A 168 14.59 8.09 -3.99
C ILE A 168 15.94 7.43 -3.67
N ALA A 169 16.49 6.72 -4.62
CA ALA A 169 17.69 5.92 -4.46
C ALA A 169 18.81 6.35 -5.41
N ASN A 170 20.03 5.97 -5.05
CA ASN A 170 21.23 6.09 -5.87
C ASN A 170 21.67 7.52 -6.19
N LEU A 171 21.40 8.47 -5.31
CA LEU A 171 21.98 9.81 -5.38
C LEU A 171 23.46 9.78 -4.97
N ALA A 172 24.29 10.57 -5.63
CA ALA A 172 25.72 10.74 -5.29
C ALA A 172 25.91 11.42 -3.93
N ALA A 173 24.97 12.27 -3.53
CA ALA A 173 24.92 12.92 -2.23
C ALA A 173 23.54 12.68 -1.60
N ALA A 174 23.49 12.65 -0.27
CA ALA A 174 22.21 12.58 0.44
C ALA A 174 21.32 13.75 0.01
N HIS A 175 20.02 13.47 -0.19
CA HIS A 175 19.05 14.54 -0.40
C HIS A 175 18.64 15.15 0.93
N VAL A 176 18.16 16.37 0.89
CA VAL A 176 17.70 17.13 2.06
C VAL A 176 16.24 17.56 1.86
N PRO A 177 15.57 18.01 2.93
CA PRO A 177 14.21 18.56 2.81
C PRO A 177 14.13 19.63 1.73
N GLY A 178 13.12 19.57 0.88
CA GLY A 178 12.92 20.51 -0.22
C GLY A 178 13.74 20.24 -1.49
N ASP A 179 14.44 19.11 -1.57
CA ASP A 179 15.13 18.72 -2.81
C ASP A 179 14.19 18.11 -3.85
N TRP A 180 13.18 17.39 -3.39
CA TRP A 180 12.32 16.57 -4.25
C TRP A 180 10.84 16.69 -3.87
N SER A 181 10.00 16.82 -4.88
CA SER A 181 8.55 16.91 -4.73
C SER A 181 7.85 15.82 -5.52
N LEU A 182 6.85 15.14 -4.91
CA LEU A 182 5.87 14.32 -5.61
C LEU A 182 4.64 15.15 -5.90
N ARG A 183 4.32 15.30 -7.17
CA ARG A 183 3.14 16.02 -7.67
C ARG A 183 2.08 15.06 -8.15
N PHE A 184 0.85 15.34 -7.78
CA PHE A 184 -0.31 14.56 -8.16
C PHE A 184 -1.16 15.32 -9.17
N TYR A 185 -1.57 14.64 -10.24
CA TYR A 185 -2.40 15.19 -11.31
C TYR A 185 -3.61 14.28 -11.52
N LYS A 186 -4.82 14.85 -11.49
CA LYS A 186 -6.04 14.17 -11.86
C LYS A 186 -6.53 14.73 -13.20
N GLN A 187 -6.66 13.86 -14.22
CA GLN A 187 -7.05 14.29 -15.58
C GLN A 187 -6.14 15.39 -16.15
N GLY A 188 -4.86 15.36 -15.83
CA GLY A 188 -3.87 16.35 -16.25
C GLY A 188 -3.88 17.65 -15.45
N ALA A 189 -4.88 17.90 -14.60
CA ALA A 189 -4.89 19.05 -13.72
C ALA A 189 -4.12 18.74 -12.42
N PRO A 190 -3.24 19.64 -11.94
CA PRO A 190 -2.56 19.46 -10.67
C PRO A 190 -3.60 19.40 -9.54
N LEU A 191 -3.37 18.49 -8.61
CA LEU A 191 -4.12 18.46 -7.35
C LEU A 191 -3.37 19.32 -6.34
N ASP A 192 -3.95 20.46 -5.99
CA ASP A 192 -3.47 21.32 -4.89
C ASP A 192 -3.77 20.67 -3.52
N ILE A 193 -3.46 19.39 -3.41
CA ILE A 193 -3.70 18.61 -2.19
C ILE A 193 -2.88 19.17 -1.03
N LEU A 194 -1.79 19.84 -1.37
CA LEU A 194 -0.83 20.33 -0.41
C LEU A 194 -0.35 21.70 -0.91
N ALA A 195 -0.98 22.73 -0.43
CA ALA A 195 -0.40 24.06 -0.47
C ALA A 195 0.86 24.05 0.41
N VAL A 196 1.97 23.61 -0.15
CA VAL A 196 3.18 23.37 0.59
C VAL A 196 3.95 24.65 0.80
N SER A 197 4.49 24.76 1.97
CA SER A 197 5.31 25.79 2.55
C SER A 197 6.52 26.25 1.73
N MET A 198 6.77 25.69 0.56
CA MET A 198 7.97 26.00 -0.26
C MET A 198 7.64 26.47 -1.70
N GLY A 199 6.41 26.86 -1.97
CA GLY A 199 6.00 27.35 -3.29
C GLY A 199 5.86 26.29 -4.38
N ASP A 200 6.02 25.02 -4.05
CA ASP A 200 5.85 23.90 -4.96
C ASP A 200 4.61 23.06 -4.53
N PRO A 201 3.58 22.89 -5.39
CA PRO A 201 2.41 22.08 -5.08
C PRO A 201 2.75 20.59 -5.15
N GLY A 202 3.26 20.02 -4.08
CA GLY A 202 3.62 18.61 -4.03
C GLY A 202 3.98 18.16 -2.63
N ILE A 203 4.13 16.84 -2.44
CA ILE A 203 4.59 16.25 -1.19
C ILE A 203 6.12 16.15 -1.25
N ASP A 204 6.81 16.71 -0.25
CA ASP A 204 8.24 16.56 -0.13
C ASP A 204 8.59 15.09 0.12
N LEU A 205 9.40 14.50 -0.78
CA LEU A 205 9.86 13.12 -0.66
C LEU A 205 10.66 12.87 0.61
N TRP A 206 11.30 13.90 1.17
CA TRP A 206 11.96 13.80 2.46
C TRP A 206 11.00 13.36 3.58
N ASN A 207 9.77 13.82 3.56
CA ASN A 207 8.77 13.45 4.54
C ASN A 207 8.25 12.02 4.36
N MET A 208 8.52 11.38 3.22
CA MET A 208 8.12 10.01 2.92
C MET A 208 9.30 9.05 2.95
N HIS A 209 10.52 9.58 2.75
CA HIS A 209 11.74 8.79 2.77
C HIS A 209 12.35 8.81 4.17
N TYR A 210 12.81 7.64 4.58
CA TYR A 210 13.54 7.50 5.83
C TYR A 210 14.87 8.24 5.75
N VAL A 211 15.06 9.22 6.62
CA VAL A 211 16.36 9.83 6.84
C VAL A 211 17.10 9.09 7.95
N TYR A 212 18.34 8.81 7.69
CA TYR A 212 19.28 8.12 8.55
C TYR A 212 19.64 8.98 9.79
N ASP A 213 18.65 9.31 10.60
CA ASP A 213 18.89 9.88 11.90
C ASP A 213 18.22 9.04 12.98
N THR A 214 19.00 8.66 13.96
CA THR A 214 18.77 7.59 14.92
C THR A 214 17.58 7.80 15.87
N ALA A 215 16.75 8.81 15.65
CA ALA A 215 15.66 9.15 16.57
C ALA A 215 14.34 9.58 15.92
N VAL A 216 14.19 9.60 14.60
CA VAL A 216 12.96 10.10 13.98
C VAL A 216 12.17 8.96 13.33
N TYR A 217 11.02 8.64 13.91
CA TYR A 217 10.06 7.71 13.32
C TYR A 217 9.25 8.45 12.25
N HIS A 218 9.38 8.05 11.00
CA HIS A 218 8.52 8.53 9.93
C HIS A 218 7.30 7.62 9.81
N THR A 219 6.12 8.24 9.84
CA THR A 219 4.88 7.56 9.46
C THR A 219 4.70 7.67 7.95
N LEU A 220 4.04 6.68 7.35
CA LEU A 220 3.59 6.80 5.98
C LEU A 220 2.70 8.06 5.85
N PHE A 221 2.86 8.78 4.75
CA PHE A 221 2.02 9.93 4.47
C PHE A 221 0.57 9.46 4.26
N SER A 222 -0.40 10.15 4.87
CA SER A 222 -1.83 9.81 4.78
C SER A 222 -2.60 10.86 4.00
N LEU A 223 -3.49 10.41 3.13
CA LEU A 223 -4.43 11.26 2.40
C LEU A 223 -5.85 11.18 2.98
N GLU A 224 -6.04 10.69 4.20
CA GLU A 224 -7.37 10.50 4.81
C GLU A 224 -8.23 11.77 4.80
N ASN A 225 -7.63 12.93 5.02
CA ASN A 225 -8.33 14.21 5.01
C ASN A 225 -8.62 14.75 3.59
N MET A 226 -7.94 14.23 2.57
CA MET A 226 -8.08 14.66 1.17
C MET A 226 -7.90 13.47 0.22
N PRO A 227 -8.83 12.51 0.23
CA PRO A 227 -8.70 11.30 -0.58
C PRO A 227 -8.77 11.61 -2.08
N ILE A 228 -7.95 10.93 -2.86
CA ILE A 228 -8.02 10.98 -4.32
C ILE A 228 -9.01 9.92 -4.77
N VAL A 229 -10.13 10.38 -5.30
CA VAL A 229 -11.18 9.50 -5.84
C VAL A 229 -11.07 9.45 -7.36
N LEU A 230 -10.96 8.25 -7.90
CA LEU A 230 -10.93 7.98 -9.34
C LEU A 230 -12.16 7.13 -9.72
N ASP A 231 -13.10 7.73 -10.37
CA ASP A 231 -14.20 7.01 -11.03
C ASP A 231 -13.68 6.30 -12.30
N PRO A 232 -14.42 5.35 -12.89
CA PRO A 232 -14.03 4.64 -14.11
C PRO A 232 -13.54 5.59 -15.22
N GLY A 233 -12.42 5.25 -15.82
CA GLY A 233 -11.80 6.04 -16.89
C GLY A 233 -11.07 7.32 -16.41
N ARG A 234 -11.06 7.62 -15.12
CA ARG A 234 -10.30 8.76 -14.60
C ARG A 234 -8.82 8.41 -14.44
N ARG A 235 -7.96 9.34 -14.85
CA ARG A 235 -6.50 9.17 -14.85
C ARG A 235 -5.88 9.89 -13.66
N LEU A 236 -4.97 9.19 -12.98
CA LEU A 236 -4.04 9.73 -11.99
C LEU A 236 -2.63 9.65 -12.56
N THR A 237 -1.91 10.77 -12.55
CA THR A 237 -0.49 10.81 -12.87
C THR A 237 0.26 11.33 -11.64
N ILE A 238 1.30 10.63 -11.23
CA ILE A 238 2.19 11.07 -10.16
C ILE A 238 3.56 11.29 -10.77
N LYS A 239 4.13 12.47 -10.52
CA LYS A 239 5.42 12.86 -11.05
C LYS A 239 6.37 13.24 -9.93
N ALA A 240 7.64 12.88 -10.10
CA ALA A 240 8.73 13.36 -9.26
C ALA A 240 9.41 14.54 -9.92
N ARG A 241 9.64 15.60 -9.15
CA ARG A 241 10.34 16.81 -9.59
C ARG A 241 11.54 17.09 -8.70
N ASN A 242 12.66 17.42 -9.32
CA ASN A 242 13.80 17.99 -8.62
C ASN A 242 13.55 19.49 -8.38
N VAL A 243 13.31 19.87 -7.14
CA VAL A 243 13.01 21.27 -6.75
C VAL A 243 14.18 21.93 -6.00
N SER A 244 15.34 21.30 -5.95
CA SER A 244 16.52 21.77 -5.22
C SER A 244 17.20 23.01 -5.82
N GLY A 245 16.76 23.45 -6.98
CA GLY A 245 17.43 24.54 -7.73
C GLY A 245 18.75 24.14 -8.37
N ALA A 246 19.21 22.90 -8.20
CA ALA A 246 20.46 22.39 -8.76
C ALA A 246 20.29 21.00 -9.38
N SER A 247 21.13 20.67 -10.34
CA SER A 247 21.15 19.32 -10.91
C SER A 247 21.66 18.31 -9.88
N LYS A 248 20.99 17.16 -9.78
CA LYS A 248 21.37 16.04 -8.90
C LYS A 248 22.03 14.94 -9.72
N SER A 249 23.19 14.49 -9.30
CA SER A 249 23.93 13.41 -9.96
C SER A 249 23.66 12.05 -9.31
N PRO A 250 23.62 10.95 -10.08
CA PRO A 250 23.57 9.61 -9.51
C PRO A 250 24.91 9.21 -8.89
N ALA A 251 24.88 8.26 -7.98
CA ALA A 251 26.10 7.56 -7.57
C ALA A 251 26.76 6.89 -8.77
N THR A 252 28.10 6.77 -8.75
CA THR A 252 28.88 6.25 -9.88
C THR A 252 28.36 4.90 -10.36
N GLY A 253 28.10 4.79 -11.65
CA GLY A 253 27.61 3.56 -12.29
C GLY A 253 26.15 3.21 -12.01
N THR A 254 25.38 4.12 -11.41
CA THR A 254 23.97 3.89 -11.08
C THR A 254 23.02 4.85 -11.80
N SER A 255 21.73 4.67 -11.57
CA SER A 255 20.65 5.55 -12.04
C SER A 255 19.88 6.10 -10.84
N ILE A 256 19.57 7.39 -10.82
CA ILE A 256 18.63 7.95 -9.84
C ILE A 256 17.28 7.31 -10.09
N THR A 257 16.72 6.67 -9.06
CA THR A 257 15.43 5.98 -9.15
C THR A 257 14.47 6.51 -8.10
N VAL A 258 13.28 6.91 -8.53
CA VAL A 258 12.16 7.23 -7.64
C VAL A 258 11.15 6.10 -7.71
N THR A 259 10.70 5.63 -6.55
CA THR A 259 9.68 4.60 -6.42
C THR A 259 8.55 5.12 -5.54
N VAL A 260 7.32 4.86 -5.94
CA VAL A 260 6.11 5.27 -5.19
C VAL A 260 5.18 4.08 -5.06
N HIS A 261 4.63 3.91 -3.85
CA HIS A 261 3.57 2.95 -3.55
C HIS A 261 2.43 3.66 -2.84
N LEU A 262 1.22 3.36 -3.25
CA LEU A 262 0.00 3.90 -2.69
C LEU A 262 -0.90 2.75 -2.24
N LEU A 263 -1.52 2.89 -1.07
CA LEU A 263 -2.58 1.99 -0.67
C LEU A 263 -3.90 2.49 -1.27
N ASP A 264 -4.55 1.63 -2.03
CA ASP A 264 -5.69 1.93 -2.89
C ASP A 264 -6.89 1.07 -2.49
N GLU A 265 -8.01 1.71 -2.21
CA GLU A 265 -9.28 1.04 -1.94
C GLU A 265 -10.06 0.89 -3.25
N VAL A 266 -10.21 -0.34 -3.72
CA VAL A 266 -10.90 -0.65 -4.97
C VAL A 266 -12.31 -1.10 -4.69
N THR A 267 -13.26 -0.56 -5.45
CA THR A 267 -14.66 -1.00 -5.49
C THR A 267 -15.01 -1.41 -6.91
N LEU A 268 -15.43 -2.67 -7.09
CA LEU A 268 -16.00 -3.12 -8.36
C LEU A 268 -17.44 -2.63 -8.48
N LEU A 269 -17.70 -1.90 -9.55
CA LEU A 269 -19.05 -1.41 -9.89
C LEU A 269 -19.74 -2.48 -10.75
N SER A 270 -20.87 -2.98 -10.28
CA SER A 270 -21.69 -3.98 -10.97
C SER A 270 -22.43 -3.36 -12.17
#